data_e370f527e66bb4a84953bfbf7b64e93e
#
_entry.id   e370f527e66bb4a84953bfbf7b64e93e
#
_cell.length_a   1.000
_cell.length_b   1.000
_cell.length_c   1.000
_cell.angle_alpha   90.00
_cell.angle_beta   90.00
_cell.angle_gamma   90.00
#
_symmetry.space_group_name_H-M   'P 1'
#
loop_
_entity.id
_entity.type
_entity.pdbx_description
1 polymer ?
#
loop_
_entity_poly.entity_id
_entity_poly.type
_entity_poly.pdbx_seq_one_letter_code
_entity_poly.pdbx_strand_id
1 'polypeptide(L)'
;MRLNELNREELSALYRSQMTRDFPPQELKPLKSMLELMEEGRYQALGLFDEEELLGYALVWREPGVPFALLDYLGTLPGVRNRGLGGQMLDLLADYYREERGIFGEAESDEGGDPTDRELRHRRLGFYLRNGFRYGGYDCALFGVHYQALIRGTADVSPEELLEVHRRFYQSRFPAHIYERFVQLPLAPGETPNPPGNWMEE
;
A
#
# COMPACT_ATOMS: atom_id res chain seq x y z
N MET A 1 -3.06 16.85 15.47
CA MET A 1 -3.52 15.88 14.46
C MET A 1 -3.66 14.49 15.08
N ARG A 2 -4.60 13.69 14.64
CA ARG A 2 -4.86 12.33 15.13
C ARG A 2 -5.26 11.40 13.98
N LEU A 3 -5.03 10.09 14.14
CA LEU A 3 -5.60 9.05 13.29
C LEU A 3 -6.91 8.58 13.91
N ASN A 4 -7.97 8.52 13.09
CA ASN A 4 -9.24 7.88 13.42
C ASN A 4 -9.57 6.84 12.37
N GLU A 5 -10.17 5.74 12.80
CA GLU A 5 -10.72 4.76 11.86
C GLU A 5 -11.93 5.35 11.14
N LEU A 6 -11.96 5.14 9.84
CA LEU A 6 -13.08 5.45 8.97
C LEU A 6 -13.99 4.23 8.88
N ASN A 7 -15.27 4.46 9.04
CA ASN A 7 -16.25 3.41 8.87
C ASN A 7 -16.52 3.12 7.38
N ARG A 8 -17.37 2.13 7.10
CA ARG A 8 -17.73 1.68 5.75
C ARG A 8 -18.29 2.80 4.85
N GLU A 9 -19.10 3.68 5.42
CA GLU A 9 -19.73 4.78 4.67
C GLU A 9 -18.70 5.86 4.35
N GLU A 10 -17.86 6.20 5.31
CA GLU A 10 -16.76 7.16 5.16
C GLU A 10 -15.72 6.67 4.15
N LEU A 11 -15.30 5.39 4.21
CA LEU A 11 -14.43 4.80 3.20
C LEU A 11 -15.10 4.86 1.81
N SER A 12 -16.38 4.53 1.71
CA SER A 12 -17.09 4.56 0.43
C SER A 12 -17.18 5.96 -0.16
N ALA A 13 -17.36 6.98 0.68
CA ALA A 13 -17.36 8.38 0.27
C ALA A 13 -15.96 8.83 -0.18
N LEU A 14 -14.91 8.50 0.59
CA LEU A 14 -13.52 8.76 0.29
C LEU A 14 -13.09 8.11 -1.04
N TYR A 15 -13.45 6.85 -1.25
CA TYR A 15 -13.17 6.11 -2.47
C TYR A 15 -13.69 6.85 -3.70
N ARG A 16 -14.99 7.21 -3.69
CA ARG A 16 -15.64 7.85 -4.83
C ARG A 16 -15.18 9.29 -5.08
N SER A 17 -14.88 10.03 -4.02
CA SER A 17 -14.54 11.45 -4.12
C SER A 17 -13.06 11.72 -4.36
N GLN A 18 -12.17 10.86 -3.82
CA GLN A 18 -10.75 11.13 -3.77
C GLN A 18 -9.90 10.01 -4.36
N MET A 19 -10.06 8.74 -3.93
CA MET A 19 -9.15 7.67 -4.32
C MET A 19 -9.19 7.39 -5.83
N THR A 20 -10.37 7.47 -6.47
CA THR A 20 -10.53 7.35 -7.93
C THR A 20 -9.82 8.46 -8.73
N ARG A 21 -9.39 9.53 -8.07
CA ARG A 21 -8.59 10.62 -8.67
C ARG A 21 -7.12 10.50 -8.36
N ASP A 22 -6.78 9.90 -7.21
CA ASP A 22 -5.39 9.78 -6.73
C ASP A 22 -4.67 8.58 -7.34
N PHE A 23 -5.42 7.51 -7.70
CA PHE A 23 -4.86 6.26 -8.18
C PHE A 23 -5.41 5.88 -9.57
N PRO A 24 -4.55 5.42 -10.49
CA PRO A 24 -4.99 4.87 -11.77
C PRO A 24 -5.89 3.63 -11.56
N PRO A 25 -6.82 3.33 -12.47
CA PRO A 25 -7.74 2.18 -12.32
C PRO A 25 -7.03 0.83 -12.14
N GLN A 26 -5.87 0.63 -12.76
CA GLN A 26 -5.08 -0.60 -12.63
C GLN A 26 -4.38 -0.77 -11.27
N GLU A 27 -4.24 0.31 -10.49
CA GLU A 27 -3.65 0.29 -9.15
C GLU A 27 -4.72 0.34 -8.05
N LEU A 28 -5.96 0.63 -8.39
CA LEU A 28 -7.04 0.82 -7.43
C LEU A 28 -7.90 -0.43 -7.28
N LYS A 29 -7.81 -1.08 -6.12
CA LYS A 29 -8.69 -2.21 -5.76
C LYS A 29 -10.17 -1.80 -5.84
N PRO A 30 -11.06 -2.71 -6.25
CA PRO A 30 -12.51 -2.45 -6.21
C PRO A 30 -12.97 -2.11 -4.79
N LEU A 31 -13.85 -1.11 -4.67
CA LEU A 31 -14.43 -0.74 -3.38
C LEU A 31 -15.07 -1.95 -2.67
N LYS A 32 -15.72 -2.83 -3.42
CA LYS A 32 -16.34 -4.06 -2.89
C LYS A 32 -15.30 -4.92 -2.16
N SER A 33 -14.13 -5.14 -2.79
CA SER A 33 -13.04 -5.92 -2.20
C SER A 33 -12.52 -5.30 -0.89
N MET A 34 -12.35 -3.98 -0.85
CA MET A 34 -11.93 -3.26 0.36
C MET A 34 -12.97 -3.42 1.49
N LEU A 35 -14.27 -3.30 1.16
CA LEU A 35 -15.34 -3.41 2.14
C LEU A 35 -15.51 -4.84 2.67
N GLU A 36 -15.30 -5.86 1.84
CA GLU A 36 -15.27 -7.26 2.26
C GLU A 36 -14.14 -7.51 3.26
N LEU A 37 -12.92 -7.07 2.95
CA LEU A 37 -11.78 -7.17 3.86
C LEU A 37 -11.99 -6.39 5.17
N MET A 38 -12.69 -5.24 5.14
CA MET A 38 -13.08 -4.52 6.36
C MET A 38 -14.05 -5.35 7.21
N GLU A 39 -15.07 -5.97 6.61
CA GLU A 39 -16.02 -6.84 7.31
C GLU A 39 -15.35 -8.06 7.95
N GLU A 40 -14.29 -8.58 7.31
CA GLU A 40 -13.44 -9.64 7.83
C GLU A 40 -12.48 -9.18 8.96
N GLY A 41 -12.43 -7.87 9.26
CA GLY A 41 -11.49 -7.29 10.21
C GLY A 41 -10.03 -7.28 9.74
N ARG A 42 -9.81 -7.42 8.44
CA ARG A 42 -8.50 -7.51 7.79
C ARG A 42 -8.06 -6.21 7.12
N TYR A 43 -8.91 -5.21 7.06
CA TYR A 43 -8.62 -3.94 6.40
C TYR A 43 -9.06 -2.77 7.27
N GLN A 44 -8.16 -1.85 7.49
CA GLN A 44 -8.40 -0.64 8.27
C GLN A 44 -8.24 0.59 7.37
N ALA A 45 -9.27 1.41 7.30
CA ALA A 45 -9.21 2.73 6.70
C ALA A 45 -8.96 3.76 7.82
N LEU A 46 -7.89 4.51 7.74
CA LEU A 46 -7.47 5.49 8.74
C LEU A 46 -7.45 6.88 8.13
N GLY A 47 -8.19 7.81 8.72
CA GLY A 47 -8.17 9.23 8.37
C GLY A 47 -7.20 10.00 9.27
N LEU A 48 -6.42 10.90 8.67
CA LEU A 48 -5.64 11.91 9.40
C LEU A 48 -6.52 13.15 9.57
N PHE A 49 -6.81 13.49 10.83
CA PHE A 49 -7.66 14.64 11.18
C PHE A 49 -6.89 15.74 11.90
N ASP A 50 -7.23 16.99 11.57
CA ASP A 50 -6.97 18.15 12.41
C ASP A 50 -8.31 18.68 12.88
N GLU A 51 -8.57 18.64 14.20
CA GLU A 51 -9.91 18.79 14.75
C GLU A 51 -10.90 17.83 14.05
N GLU A 52 -11.85 18.37 13.27
CA GLU A 52 -12.84 17.59 12.51
C GLU A 52 -12.54 17.54 10.99
N GLU A 53 -11.49 18.22 10.55
CA GLU A 53 -11.11 18.27 9.13
C GLU A 53 -10.26 17.05 8.73
N LEU A 54 -10.71 16.29 7.74
CA LEU A 54 -9.93 15.21 7.11
C LEU A 54 -8.84 15.82 6.23
N LEU A 55 -7.58 15.48 6.49
CA LEU A 55 -6.42 15.99 5.76
C LEU A 55 -5.74 14.94 4.88
N GLY A 56 -5.89 13.67 5.22
CA GLY A 56 -5.28 12.57 4.50
C GLY A 56 -5.85 11.23 4.95
N TYR A 57 -5.43 10.16 4.28
CA TYR A 57 -5.91 8.82 4.56
C TYR A 57 -4.82 7.77 4.31
N ALA A 58 -4.91 6.67 5.05
CA ALA A 58 -4.18 5.44 4.79
C ALA A 58 -5.12 4.26 4.86
N LEU A 59 -4.94 3.31 3.96
CA LEU A 59 -5.60 2.02 4.01
C LEU A 59 -4.55 0.96 4.28
N VAL A 60 -4.82 0.15 5.28
CA VAL A 60 -3.86 -0.84 5.80
C VAL A 60 -4.50 -2.21 5.84
N TRP A 61 -3.84 -3.16 5.20
CA TRP A 61 -4.25 -4.55 5.20
C TRP A 61 -3.49 -5.32 6.28
N ARG A 62 -4.20 -6.19 7.00
CA ARG A 62 -3.65 -7.05 8.05
C ARG A 62 -4.06 -8.49 7.82
N GLU A 63 -3.15 -9.41 8.13
CA GLU A 63 -3.42 -10.85 8.08
C GLU A 63 -3.43 -11.44 9.49
N PRO A 64 -4.44 -12.24 9.84
CA PRO A 64 -4.51 -12.89 11.14
C PRO A 64 -3.26 -13.73 11.44
N GLY A 65 -2.65 -13.48 12.59
CA GLY A 65 -1.46 -14.19 13.03
C GLY A 65 -0.16 -13.83 12.28
N VAL A 66 -0.18 -12.73 11.51
CA VAL A 66 1.01 -12.15 10.87
C VAL A 66 1.32 -10.83 11.55
N PRO A 67 2.47 -10.67 12.23
CA PRO A 67 2.81 -9.46 12.97
C PRO A 67 3.37 -8.36 12.06
N PHE A 68 2.68 -8.09 10.96
CA PHE A 68 3.00 -7.07 9.97
C PHE A 68 1.73 -6.41 9.45
N ALA A 69 1.85 -5.14 9.05
CA ALA A 69 0.79 -4.38 8.42
C ALA A 69 1.23 -3.97 7.00
N LEU A 70 0.40 -4.23 5.99
CA LEU A 70 0.63 -3.77 4.61
C LEU A 70 -0.04 -2.41 4.43
N LEU A 71 0.76 -1.38 4.22
CA LEU A 71 0.29 -0.05 3.81
C LEU A 71 -0.08 -0.10 2.32
N ASP A 72 -1.36 -0.29 2.06
CA ASP A 72 -1.91 -0.50 0.73
C ASP A 72 -2.13 0.84 -0.03
N TYR A 73 -2.65 1.86 0.66
CA TYR A 73 -2.83 3.20 0.10
C TYR A 73 -2.44 4.28 1.11
N LEU A 74 -1.83 5.35 0.61
CA LEU A 74 -1.55 6.56 1.36
C LEU A 74 -1.84 7.79 0.50
N GLY A 75 -2.68 8.69 0.99
CA GLY A 75 -3.01 9.91 0.28
C GLY A 75 -3.20 11.12 1.19
N THR A 76 -2.96 12.31 0.65
CA THR A 76 -3.29 13.59 1.29
C THR A 76 -4.27 14.35 0.41
N LEU A 77 -5.24 15.02 1.03
CA LEU A 77 -6.26 15.76 0.29
C LEU A 77 -5.63 16.94 -0.49
N PRO A 78 -6.20 17.34 -1.65
CA PRO A 78 -5.57 18.31 -2.55
C PRO A 78 -5.23 19.65 -1.90
N GLY A 79 -6.11 20.18 -1.06
CA GLY A 79 -5.94 21.50 -0.42
C GLY A 79 -4.80 21.59 0.60
N VAL A 80 -4.24 20.46 1.02
CA VAL A 80 -3.23 20.39 2.09
C VAL A 80 -1.92 19.72 1.69
N ARG A 81 -1.75 19.41 0.40
CA ARG A 81 -0.52 18.81 -0.15
C ARG A 81 0.70 19.72 0.09
N ASN A 82 1.90 19.12 0.13
CA ASN A 82 3.18 19.79 0.33
C ASN A 82 3.38 20.48 1.70
N ARG A 83 2.57 20.10 2.72
CA ARG A 83 2.70 20.59 4.10
C ARG A 83 3.36 19.58 5.05
N GLY A 84 4.02 18.56 4.53
CA GLY A 84 4.65 17.51 5.34
C GLY A 84 3.69 16.49 5.96
N LEU A 85 2.38 16.57 5.67
CA LEU A 85 1.35 15.72 6.27
C LEU A 85 1.55 14.23 6.01
N GLY A 86 2.05 13.86 4.82
CA GLY A 86 2.35 12.47 4.51
C GLY A 86 3.38 11.87 5.46
N GLY A 87 4.46 12.61 5.79
CA GLY A 87 5.46 12.17 6.77
C GLY A 87 4.88 12.03 8.17
N GLN A 88 4.11 13.02 8.62
CA GLN A 88 3.43 12.98 9.93
C GLN A 88 2.46 11.78 10.02
N MET A 89 1.76 11.48 8.91
CA MET A 89 0.86 10.32 8.86
C MET A 89 1.63 9.00 8.98
N LEU A 90 2.78 8.88 8.31
CA LEU A 90 3.64 7.69 8.43
C LEU A 90 4.19 7.52 9.86
N ASP A 91 4.50 8.60 10.56
CA ASP A 91 4.91 8.54 11.98
C ASP A 91 3.77 8.09 12.89
N LEU A 92 2.57 8.65 12.70
CA LEU A 92 1.39 8.23 13.44
C LEU A 92 0.99 6.78 13.14
N LEU A 93 1.15 6.31 11.89
CA LEU A 93 0.93 4.90 11.55
C LEU A 93 1.96 3.99 12.22
N ALA A 94 3.22 4.39 12.27
CA ALA A 94 4.26 3.62 12.96
C ALA A 94 3.97 3.50 14.47
N ASP A 95 3.44 4.54 15.09
CA ASP A 95 3.00 4.51 16.50
C ASP A 95 1.72 3.67 16.67
N TYR A 96 0.78 3.78 15.76
CA TYR A 96 -0.47 3.00 15.78
C TYR A 96 -0.21 1.48 15.68
N TYR A 97 0.74 1.08 14.83
CA TYR A 97 1.15 -0.32 14.62
C TYR A 97 2.45 -0.70 15.36
N ARG A 98 2.79 0.00 16.45
CA ARG A 98 4.06 -0.23 17.19
C ARG A 98 4.22 -1.64 17.78
N GLU A 99 3.12 -2.37 17.96
CA GLU A 99 3.15 -3.77 18.41
C GLU A 99 3.44 -4.75 17.27
N GLU A 100 3.39 -4.29 16.02
CA GLU A 100 3.78 -5.09 14.85
C GLU A 100 5.30 -5.00 14.64
N ARG A 101 5.86 -6.02 14.00
CA ARG A 101 7.28 -6.02 13.64
C ARG A 101 7.61 -5.03 12.51
N GLY A 102 6.62 -4.60 11.75
CA GLY A 102 6.77 -3.56 10.77
C GLY A 102 5.53 -3.27 9.94
N ILE A 103 5.59 -2.09 9.33
CA ILE A 103 4.69 -1.68 8.25
C ILE A 103 5.48 -1.84 6.95
N PHE A 104 4.96 -2.60 6.01
CA PHE A 104 5.55 -2.73 4.68
C PHE A 104 4.56 -2.27 3.60
N GLY A 105 5.03 -2.09 2.41
CA GLY A 105 4.19 -1.70 1.27
C GLY A 105 4.96 -1.77 -0.03
N GLU A 106 4.29 -1.48 -1.11
CA GLU A 106 4.82 -1.44 -2.45
C GLU A 106 4.82 0.00 -2.96
N ALA A 107 5.95 0.44 -3.50
CA ALA A 107 6.01 1.69 -4.24
C ALA A 107 6.45 1.40 -5.68
N GLU A 108 5.73 2.00 -6.64
CA GLU A 108 6.02 1.82 -8.07
C GLU A 108 7.50 2.09 -8.36
N SER A 109 8.15 1.14 -9.02
CA SER A 109 9.57 1.22 -9.36
C SER A 109 9.84 2.35 -10.36
N ASP A 110 10.93 3.10 -10.16
CA ASP A 110 11.39 4.10 -11.12
C ASP A 110 12.18 3.50 -12.30
N GLU A 111 12.43 2.18 -12.26
CA GLU A 111 13.06 1.43 -13.35
C GLU A 111 12.05 0.89 -14.38
N GLY A 112 10.76 0.82 -14.03
CA GLY A 112 9.69 0.32 -14.90
C GLY A 112 8.71 1.39 -15.37
N GLY A 113 7.69 0.97 -16.13
CA GLY A 113 6.57 1.81 -16.54
C GLY A 113 6.90 2.88 -17.57
N ASP A 114 6.01 3.90 -17.71
CA ASP A 114 6.19 4.99 -18.65
C ASP A 114 7.35 5.90 -18.23
N PRO A 115 8.33 6.17 -19.12
CA PRO A 115 9.45 7.06 -18.81
C PRO A 115 9.05 8.48 -18.40
N THR A 116 7.87 8.96 -18.82
CA THR A 116 7.37 10.30 -18.47
C THR A 116 7.07 10.45 -16.98
N ASP A 117 6.73 9.37 -16.29
CA ASP A 117 6.38 9.36 -14.88
C ASP A 117 7.54 8.95 -13.96
N ARG A 118 8.71 8.64 -14.54
CA ARG A 118 9.87 8.16 -13.80
C ARG A 118 10.28 9.09 -12.65
N GLU A 119 10.30 10.39 -12.89
CA GLU A 119 10.67 11.37 -11.86
C GLU A 119 9.64 11.40 -10.70
N LEU A 120 8.36 11.23 -11.02
CA LEU A 120 7.31 11.14 -10.01
C LEU A 120 7.49 9.89 -9.13
N ARG A 121 7.76 8.73 -9.75
CA ARG A 121 8.03 7.48 -9.04
C ARG A 121 9.29 7.58 -8.18
N HIS A 122 10.38 8.15 -8.72
CA HIS A 122 11.61 8.40 -7.96
C HIS A 122 11.36 9.28 -6.73
N ARG A 123 10.57 10.35 -6.88
CA ARG A 123 10.21 11.21 -5.74
C ARG A 123 9.36 10.48 -4.71
N ARG A 124 8.46 9.59 -5.13
CA ARG A 124 7.62 8.76 -4.25
C ARG A 124 8.49 7.78 -3.46
N LEU A 125 9.40 7.06 -4.10
CA LEU A 125 10.38 6.20 -3.42
C LEU A 125 11.21 7.00 -2.40
N GLY A 126 11.78 8.13 -2.83
CA GLY A 126 12.52 9.02 -1.94
C GLY A 126 11.70 9.56 -0.78
N PHE A 127 10.40 9.75 -0.94
CA PHE A 127 9.50 10.13 0.16
C PHE A 127 9.45 9.04 1.23
N TYR A 128 9.23 7.79 0.87
CA TYR A 128 9.21 6.69 1.84
C TYR A 128 10.55 6.50 2.54
N LEU A 129 11.66 6.53 1.80
CA LEU A 129 13.01 6.38 2.36
C LEU A 129 13.33 7.47 3.38
N ARG A 130 12.98 8.75 3.11
CA ARG A 130 13.18 9.85 4.05
C ARG A 130 12.28 9.76 5.29
N ASN A 131 11.20 8.98 5.23
CA ASN A 131 10.27 8.77 6.34
C ASN A 131 10.46 7.39 7.00
N GLY A 132 11.69 6.87 7.01
CA GLY A 132 12.09 5.72 7.81
C GLY A 132 11.81 4.35 7.18
N PHE A 133 11.32 4.30 5.95
CA PHE A 133 11.28 3.05 5.20
C PHE A 133 12.66 2.71 4.63
N ARG A 134 12.90 1.44 4.42
CA ARG A 134 14.04 0.89 3.68
C ARG A 134 13.56 -0.06 2.60
N TYR A 135 14.42 -0.36 1.63
CA TYR A 135 14.13 -1.39 0.65
C TYR A 135 13.97 -2.75 1.34
N GLY A 136 12.95 -3.49 0.90
CA GLY A 136 12.65 -4.83 1.39
C GLY A 136 13.58 -5.92 0.85
N GLY A 137 14.42 -5.56 -0.14
CA GLY A 137 15.43 -6.45 -0.72
C GLY A 137 14.96 -7.22 -1.95
N TYR A 138 13.76 -6.95 -2.44
CA TYR A 138 13.22 -7.55 -3.66
C TYR A 138 12.23 -6.59 -4.34
N ASP A 139 12.07 -6.81 -5.64
CA ASP A 139 11.02 -6.20 -6.44
C ASP A 139 9.87 -7.19 -6.62
N CYS A 140 8.69 -6.66 -6.94
CA CYS A 140 7.51 -7.47 -7.24
C CYS A 140 6.74 -6.86 -8.42
N ALA A 141 5.87 -7.67 -9.03
CA ALA A 141 4.91 -7.17 -9.98
C ALA A 141 3.50 -7.62 -9.60
N LEU A 142 2.59 -6.68 -9.56
CA LEU A 142 1.20 -6.86 -9.18
C LEU A 142 0.32 -6.31 -10.29
N PHE A 143 -0.50 -7.17 -10.91
CA PHE A 143 -1.41 -6.79 -11.99
C PHE A 143 -0.73 -6.02 -13.13
N GLY A 144 0.51 -6.36 -13.44
CA GLY A 144 1.30 -5.76 -14.52
C GLY A 144 2.06 -4.49 -14.14
N VAL A 145 1.98 -4.03 -12.91
CA VAL A 145 2.76 -2.87 -12.41
C VAL A 145 3.98 -3.36 -11.63
N HIS A 146 5.14 -2.78 -11.92
CA HIS A 146 6.41 -3.08 -11.26
C HIS A 146 6.57 -2.24 -9.98
N TYR A 147 6.76 -2.89 -8.86
CA TYR A 147 6.95 -2.25 -7.55
C TYR A 147 8.25 -2.68 -6.89
N GLN A 148 8.77 -1.81 -6.03
CA GLN A 148 9.80 -2.12 -5.04
C GLN A 148 9.13 -2.34 -3.68
N ALA A 149 9.46 -3.45 -3.03
CA ALA A 149 9.01 -3.71 -1.66
C ALA A 149 9.77 -2.78 -0.69
N LEU A 150 9.02 -2.14 0.19
CA LEU A 150 9.54 -1.23 1.20
C LEU A 150 9.08 -1.69 2.58
N ILE A 151 9.88 -1.44 3.61
CA ILE A 151 9.52 -1.75 5.00
C ILE A 151 10.02 -0.68 5.96
N ARG A 152 9.18 -0.29 6.90
CA ARG A 152 9.51 0.45 8.12
C ARG A 152 9.21 -0.45 9.32
N GLY A 153 10.22 -1.00 9.96
CA GLY A 153 10.06 -1.99 11.02
C GLY A 153 11.36 -2.27 11.77
N THR A 154 11.38 -3.35 12.53
CA THR A 154 12.56 -3.78 13.27
C THR A 154 13.70 -4.14 12.33
N ALA A 155 14.95 -3.90 12.77
CA ALA A 155 16.14 -4.06 11.90
C ALA A 155 16.45 -5.52 11.55
N ASP A 156 15.90 -6.47 12.29
CA ASP A 156 16.12 -7.91 12.14
C ASP A 156 15.24 -8.59 11.08
N VAL A 157 14.30 -7.87 10.46
CA VAL A 157 13.48 -8.43 9.38
C VAL A 157 14.32 -8.61 8.12
N SER A 158 14.53 -9.88 7.73
CA SER A 158 15.27 -10.21 6.50
C SER A 158 14.40 -10.07 5.24
N PRO A 159 15.02 -9.93 4.06
CA PRO A 159 14.28 -9.92 2.78
C PRO A 159 13.45 -11.18 2.56
N GLU A 160 13.97 -12.34 2.93
CA GLU A 160 13.31 -13.64 2.78
C GLU A 160 12.06 -13.73 3.66
N GLU A 161 12.18 -13.28 4.93
CA GLU A 161 11.05 -13.22 5.84
C GLU A 161 9.97 -12.28 5.33
N LEU A 162 10.35 -11.08 4.91
CA LEU A 162 9.40 -10.12 4.37
C LEU A 162 8.70 -10.65 3.11
N LEU A 163 9.45 -11.30 2.22
CA LEU A 163 8.90 -11.91 1.00
C LEU A 163 7.87 -12.99 1.32
N GLU A 164 8.14 -13.84 2.32
CA GLU A 164 7.20 -14.88 2.74
C GLU A 164 5.93 -14.28 3.36
N VAL A 165 6.09 -13.26 4.19
CA VAL A 165 4.97 -12.47 4.73
C VAL A 165 4.15 -11.87 3.58
N HIS A 166 4.80 -11.23 2.63
CA HIS A 166 4.15 -10.57 1.50
C HIS A 166 3.35 -11.56 0.64
N ARG A 167 3.92 -12.73 0.32
CA ARG A 167 3.22 -13.82 -0.37
C ARG A 167 1.96 -14.24 0.38
N ARG A 168 2.03 -14.37 1.68
CA ARG A 168 0.92 -14.81 2.51
C ARG A 168 -0.27 -13.86 2.43
N PHE A 169 -0.04 -12.53 2.37
CA PHE A 169 -1.11 -11.55 2.17
C PHE A 169 -1.86 -11.77 0.85
N TYR A 170 -1.14 -11.90 -0.25
CA TYR A 170 -1.76 -12.06 -1.57
C TYR A 170 -2.38 -13.45 -1.77
N GLN A 171 -1.73 -14.50 -1.28
CA GLN A 171 -2.26 -15.87 -1.36
C GLN A 171 -3.53 -16.07 -0.51
N SER A 172 -3.67 -15.33 0.58
CA SER A 172 -4.88 -15.41 1.41
C SER A 172 -6.10 -14.78 0.74
N ARG A 173 -5.88 -13.87 -0.20
CA ARG A 173 -6.95 -13.11 -0.86
C ARG A 173 -7.32 -13.68 -2.23
N PHE A 174 -6.33 -14.10 -3.00
CA PHE A 174 -6.55 -14.49 -4.39
C PHE A 174 -6.61 -16.01 -4.57
N PRO A 175 -7.58 -16.52 -5.36
CA PRO A 175 -7.52 -17.89 -5.87
C PRO A 175 -6.20 -18.16 -6.58
N ALA A 176 -5.72 -19.41 -6.54
CA ALA A 176 -4.41 -19.78 -7.09
C ALA A 176 -4.21 -19.31 -8.55
N HIS A 177 -5.21 -19.45 -9.41
CA HIS A 177 -5.11 -19.06 -10.82
C HIS A 177 -4.99 -17.54 -11.03
N ILE A 178 -5.56 -16.71 -10.14
CA ILE A 178 -5.41 -15.25 -10.17
C ILE A 178 -4.02 -14.89 -9.62
N TYR A 179 -3.62 -15.48 -8.50
CA TYR A 179 -2.30 -15.26 -7.91
C TYR A 179 -1.18 -15.59 -8.91
N GLU A 180 -1.18 -16.79 -9.51
CA GLU A 180 -0.17 -17.23 -10.47
C GLU A 180 -0.12 -16.35 -11.73
N ARG A 181 -1.25 -15.79 -12.14
CA ARG A 181 -1.32 -14.97 -13.36
C ARG A 181 -0.89 -13.52 -13.13
N PHE A 182 -1.20 -12.93 -11.99
CA PHE A 182 -1.08 -11.48 -11.77
C PHE A 182 -0.14 -11.06 -10.66
N VAL A 183 0.39 -12.01 -9.87
CA VAL A 183 1.28 -11.72 -8.74
C VAL A 183 2.63 -12.38 -8.96
N GLN A 184 3.67 -11.58 -9.19
CA GLN A 184 5.06 -12.02 -9.28
C GLN A 184 5.78 -11.56 -8.00
N LEU A 185 5.97 -12.49 -7.06
CA LEU A 185 6.62 -12.27 -5.77
C LEU A 185 7.71 -13.35 -5.52
N PRO A 186 9.00 -13.02 -5.71
CA PRO A 186 9.54 -11.75 -6.23
C PRO A 186 9.44 -11.64 -7.76
N LEU A 187 9.65 -10.44 -8.28
CA LEU A 187 10.00 -10.23 -9.69
C LEU A 187 11.50 -10.48 -9.84
N ALA A 188 11.91 -11.43 -10.68
CA ALA A 188 13.32 -11.73 -10.86
C ALA A 188 14.06 -10.60 -11.62
N PRO A 189 15.36 -10.39 -11.36
CA PRO A 189 16.14 -9.39 -12.09
C PRO A 189 16.07 -9.62 -13.60
N GLY A 190 15.64 -8.59 -14.33
CA GLY A 190 15.49 -8.64 -15.80
C GLY A 190 14.18 -9.31 -16.28
N GLU A 191 13.36 -9.79 -15.37
CA GLU A 191 12.01 -10.26 -15.68
C GLU A 191 11.09 -9.06 -15.91
N THR A 192 10.16 -9.20 -16.85
CA THR A 192 9.13 -8.19 -17.11
C THR A 192 7.84 -8.55 -16.37
N PRO A 193 7.10 -7.55 -15.87
CA PRO A 193 5.76 -7.77 -15.34
C PRO A 193 4.87 -8.52 -16.34
N ASN A 194 4.05 -9.42 -15.83
CA ASN A 194 2.99 -10.05 -16.61
C ASN A 194 2.07 -8.97 -17.23
N PRO A 195 1.36 -9.26 -18.31
CA PRO A 195 0.43 -8.31 -18.89
C PRO A 195 -0.51 -7.74 -17.82
N PRO A 196 -0.88 -6.44 -17.93
CA PRO A 196 -1.76 -5.81 -16.95
C PRO A 196 -3.06 -6.58 -16.80
N GLY A 197 -3.46 -6.80 -15.57
CA GLY A 197 -4.74 -7.38 -15.19
C GLY A 197 -5.69 -6.32 -14.66
N ASN A 198 -6.94 -6.71 -14.50
CA ASN A 198 -7.94 -5.88 -13.85
C ASN A 198 -8.26 -6.50 -12.49
N TRP A 199 -8.15 -5.74 -11.41
CA TRP A 199 -8.60 -6.15 -10.08
C TRP A 199 -10.08 -6.60 -10.06
N MET A 200 -10.85 -6.20 -11.06
CA MET A 200 -12.25 -6.61 -11.26
C MET A 200 -12.42 -8.08 -11.71
N GLU A 201 -11.32 -8.78 -12.03
CA GLU A 201 -11.34 -10.21 -12.35
C GLU A 201 -11.27 -11.13 -11.11
N GLU A 202 -11.35 -10.53 -9.92
CA GLU A 202 -11.41 -11.23 -8.63
C GLU A 202 -12.67 -12.07 -8.43
#